data_c51f02a04ae7da19beb74cc3c2032648
#
_entry.id   c51f02a04ae7da19beb74cc3c2032648
#
_cell.length_a   1.000
_cell.length_b   1.000
_cell.length_c   1.000
_cell.angle_alpha   90.00
_cell.angle_beta   90.00
_cell.angle_gamma   90.00
#
_symmetry.space_group_name_H-M   'P 1'
#
loop_
_entity.id
_entity.type
_entity.pdbx_description
1 polymer ?
#
loop_
_entity_poly.entity_id
_entity_poly.type
_entity_poly.pdbx_seq_one_letter_code
_entity_poly.pdbx_strand_id
1 'polypeptide(L)'
;MELICPAGTPAAFREAVDAGADAVYCGFRDETNARNFPGLNFSREELGDAIAYARRRGAQTFVALNTFMRAGHEGLWYQAATDAVRLGADALFLADFGLMAHVAETYPEQRLHVSVQASASNPDAVNFLVEAFGARRVVLPRTLTISDIARLARQIRCEIEVFVFGGLCVMAEGRCSLSSYATGKSPNMNGVCSPASHVRYRQDRGDLVSELGAYTINRFPRDEAAGYPTLCKGRFDIADARGYAFEDPVSLDVMDQIDALREAGVSALKIEGRQRGKAYVAEVVSTLRKALAATPEERRTLLARLRLLSEGQRTTSGAYEKRWR
;
A
#
# COMPACT_ATOMS: atom_id res chain seq x y z
N MET A 1 -17.34 6.11 -4.30
CA MET A 1 -16.14 5.36 -3.92
C MET A 1 -15.47 6.06 -2.75
N GLU A 2 -15.06 5.32 -1.74
CA GLU A 2 -14.34 5.83 -0.59
C GLU A 2 -12.87 6.11 -0.93
N LEU A 3 -12.28 7.13 -0.32
CA LEU A 3 -10.86 7.46 -0.45
C LEU A 3 -10.13 7.04 0.83
N ILE A 4 -9.27 6.00 0.71
CA ILE A 4 -8.55 5.39 1.82
C ILE A 4 -7.10 5.87 1.80
N CYS A 5 -6.73 6.65 2.81
CA CYS A 5 -5.49 7.41 2.85
C CYS A 5 -4.48 6.84 3.83
N PRO A 6 -3.16 6.88 3.50
CA PRO A 6 -2.12 6.38 4.37
C PRO A 6 -1.75 7.40 5.46
N ALA A 7 -1.35 6.89 6.63
CA ALA A 7 -0.62 7.69 7.60
C ALA A 7 0.49 6.88 8.26
N GLY A 8 1.70 7.44 8.26
CA GLY A 8 2.86 6.90 8.97
C GLY A 8 3.21 7.68 10.24
N THR A 9 2.54 8.80 10.50
CA THR A 9 2.73 9.62 11.70
C THR A 9 1.40 10.25 12.14
N PRO A 10 1.24 10.62 13.42
CA PRO A 10 0.06 11.36 13.88
C PRO A 10 -0.20 12.66 13.13
N ALA A 11 0.86 13.36 12.71
CA ALA A 11 0.73 14.58 11.91
C ALA A 11 0.16 14.30 10.51
N ALA A 12 0.70 13.29 9.81
CA ALA A 12 0.19 12.87 8.50
C ALA A 12 -1.25 12.34 8.58
N PHE A 13 -1.62 11.70 9.69
CA PHE A 13 -2.98 11.22 9.94
C PHE A 13 -3.98 12.38 9.98
N ARG A 14 -3.68 13.43 10.76
CA ARG A 14 -4.54 14.61 10.85
C ARG A 14 -4.70 15.29 9.49
N GLU A 15 -3.60 15.48 8.77
CA GLU A 15 -3.63 16.07 7.42
C GLU A 15 -4.48 15.24 6.44
N ALA A 16 -4.42 13.89 6.50
CA ALA A 16 -5.24 13.03 5.66
C ALA A 16 -6.74 13.25 5.95
N VAL A 17 -7.13 13.29 7.23
CA VAL A 17 -8.51 13.55 7.65
C VAL A 17 -8.96 14.94 7.20
N ASP A 18 -8.16 15.98 7.47
CA ASP A 18 -8.50 17.37 7.16
C ASP A 18 -8.53 17.64 5.64
N ALA A 19 -7.76 16.88 4.85
CA ALA A 19 -7.77 16.92 3.39
C ALA A 19 -8.95 16.16 2.77
N GLY A 20 -9.79 15.50 3.57
CA GLY A 20 -11.03 14.86 3.11
C GLY A 20 -10.95 13.36 2.86
N ALA A 21 -10.08 12.62 3.54
CA ALA A 21 -10.11 11.16 3.55
C ALA A 21 -11.42 10.63 4.15
N ASP A 22 -12.03 9.62 3.53
CA ASP A 22 -13.15 8.88 4.14
C ASP A 22 -12.65 7.94 5.24
N ALA A 23 -11.45 7.37 5.03
CA ALA A 23 -10.77 6.58 6.04
C ALA A 23 -9.25 6.78 5.97
N VAL A 24 -8.59 6.68 7.13
CA VAL A 24 -7.13 6.70 7.22
C VAL A 24 -6.64 5.36 7.74
N TYR A 25 -5.69 4.75 7.03
CA TYR A 25 -5.07 3.51 7.50
C TYR A 25 -3.65 3.75 8.02
N CYS A 26 -3.36 3.11 9.15
CA CYS A 26 -2.09 3.19 9.83
C CYS A 26 -1.73 1.83 10.46
N GLY A 27 -0.68 1.76 11.26
CA GLY A 27 -0.30 0.53 11.96
C GLY A 27 0.50 0.85 13.22
N PHE A 28 0.69 -0.14 14.07
CA PHE A 28 1.52 -0.03 15.25
C PHE A 28 3.01 0.03 14.92
N ARG A 29 3.79 0.56 15.83
CA ARG A 29 5.26 0.65 15.76
C ARG A 29 5.89 -0.66 16.23
N ASP A 30 5.46 -1.76 15.61
CA ASP A 30 5.94 -3.12 15.92
C ASP A 30 5.86 -4.04 14.68
N GLU A 31 6.19 -5.33 14.85
CA GLU A 31 6.28 -6.33 13.79
C GLU A 31 4.94 -6.74 13.18
N THR A 32 3.82 -6.37 13.77
CA THR A 32 2.48 -6.74 13.26
C THR A 32 2.11 -6.00 11.97
N ASN A 33 2.88 -4.99 11.62
CA ASN A 33 2.64 -4.05 10.54
C ASN A 33 3.67 -4.19 9.42
N ALA A 34 3.22 -4.52 8.21
CA ALA A 34 4.07 -4.68 7.02
C ALA A 34 4.73 -3.38 6.51
N ARG A 35 4.60 -2.26 7.21
CA ARG A 35 5.30 -1.00 6.93
C ARG A 35 5.91 -0.43 8.21
N ASN A 36 6.59 -1.30 8.96
CA ASN A 36 7.28 -0.94 10.19
C ASN A 36 8.62 -0.26 9.91
N PHE A 37 8.57 1.00 9.46
CA PHE A 37 9.77 1.81 9.23
C PHE A 37 10.24 2.47 10.53
N PRO A 38 11.56 2.57 10.78
CA PRO A 38 12.10 3.30 11.91
C PRO A 38 11.58 4.74 11.98
N GLY A 39 11.09 5.15 13.15
CA GLY A 39 10.56 6.51 13.37
C GLY A 39 9.16 6.77 12.85
N LEU A 40 8.51 5.78 12.24
CA LEU A 40 7.14 5.87 11.77
C LEU A 40 6.20 4.98 12.59
N ASN A 41 4.91 5.07 12.24
CA ASN A 41 3.78 4.36 12.84
C ASN A 41 3.41 4.87 14.25
N PHE A 42 2.51 4.19 14.93
CA PHE A 42 1.79 4.70 16.10
C PHE A 42 2.07 3.87 17.35
N SER A 43 2.24 4.54 18.48
CA SER A 43 2.02 3.90 19.78
C SER A 43 0.51 3.66 19.98
N ARG A 44 0.15 2.89 21.02
CA ARG A 44 -1.26 2.65 21.38
C ARG A 44 -1.97 3.96 21.76
N GLU A 45 -1.29 4.82 22.50
CA GLU A 45 -1.79 6.15 22.90
C GLU A 45 -1.99 7.06 21.68
N GLU A 46 -0.97 7.22 20.84
CA GLU A 46 -1.05 8.01 19.60
C GLU A 46 -2.18 7.54 18.67
N LEU A 47 -2.42 6.21 18.60
CA LEU A 47 -3.50 5.66 17.82
C LEU A 47 -4.87 5.99 18.42
N GLY A 48 -5.02 5.90 19.75
CA GLY A 48 -6.27 6.30 20.43
C GLY A 48 -6.64 7.75 20.15
N ASP A 49 -5.65 8.66 20.24
CA ASP A 49 -5.84 10.08 19.90
C ASP A 49 -6.21 10.29 18.43
N ALA A 50 -5.59 9.53 17.53
CA ALA A 50 -5.86 9.59 16.09
C ALA A 50 -7.29 9.12 15.78
N ILE A 51 -7.74 8.01 16.36
CA ILE A 51 -9.12 7.49 16.23
C ILE A 51 -10.14 8.52 16.74
N ALA A 52 -9.90 9.08 17.92
CA ALA A 52 -10.77 10.10 18.46
C ALA A 52 -10.84 11.37 17.58
N TYR A 53 -9.70 11.74 16.97
CA TYR A 53 -9.63 12.86 16.02
C TYR A 53 -10.44 12.60 14.75
N ALA A 54 -10.25 11.43 14.11
CA ALA A 54 -10.96 11.02 12.91
C ALA A 54 -12.47 10.97 13.14
N ARG A 55 -12.91 10.32 14.23
CA ARG A 55 -14.32 10.16 14.59
C ARG A 55 -15.05 11.50 14.74
N ARG A 56 -14.41 12.51 15.36
CA ARG A 56 -15.00 13.86 15.47
C ARG A 56 -15.20 14.55 14.12
N ARG A 57 -14.54 14.09 13.07
CA ARG A 57 -14.61 14.64 11.70
C ARG A 57 -15.34 13.73 10.70
N GLY A 58 -15.93 12.64 11.19
CA GLY A 58 -16.67 11.69 10.37
C GLY A 58 -15.80 10.78 9.49
N ALA A 59 -14.48 10.73 9.75
CA ALA A 59 -13.57 9.82 9.06
C ALA A 59 -13.36 8.54 9.87
N GLN A 60 -13.13 7.42 9.17
CA GLN A 60 -12.84 6.13 9.77
C GLN A 60 -11.33 5.90 9.97
N THR A 61 -10.99 4.99 10.89
CA THR A 61 -9.60 4.57 11.11
C THR A 61 -9.47 3.07 10.93
N PHE A 62 -8.58 2.65 10.01
CA PHE A 62 -8.29 1.25 9.75
C PHE A 62 -6.87 0.91 10.24
N VAL A 63 -6.75 -0.19 11.00
CA VAL A 63 -5.46 -0.61 11.56
C VAL A 63 -4.90 -1.80 10.79
N ALA A 64 -3.66 -1.68 10.31
CA ALA A 64 -2.98 -2.72 9.57
C ALA A 64 -2.18 -3.63 10.51
N LEU A 65 -2.62 -4.88 10.65
CA LEU A 65 -1.94 -5.99 11.32
C LEU A 65 -1.69 -7.06 10.26
N ASN A 66 -0.87 -6.74 9.28
CA ASN A 66 -0.83 -7.41 8.00
C ASN A 66 0.52 -8.06 7.64
N THR A 67 1.33 -8.36 8.64
CA THR A 67 2.42 -9.34 8.55
C THR A 67 1.89 -10.73 8.91
N PHE A 68 2.71 -11.75 8.64
CA PHE A 68 2.39 -13.13 9.02
C PHE A 68 2.91 -13.43 10.43
N MET A 69 2.11 -14.12 11.24
CA MET A 69 2.48 -14.54 12.58
C MET A 69 3.67 -15.50 12.54
N ARG A 70 4.58 -15.36 13.51
CA ARG A 70 5.68 -16.28 13.67
C ARG A 70 5.31 -17.38 14.65
N ALA A 71 5.55 -18.64 14.28
CA ALA A 71 5.29 -19.78 15.15
C ALA A 71 5.97 -19.62 16.52
N GLY A 72 5.18 -19.77 17.59
CA GLY A 72 5.59 -19.58 18.98
C GLY A 72 5.65 -18.11 19.44
N HIS A 73 5.23 -17.15 18.61
CA HIS A 73 5.21 -15.73 18.94
C HIS A 73 3.87 -15.06 18.60
N GLU A 74 2.81 -15.82 18.39
CA GLU A 74 1.47 -15.38 17.95
C GLU A 74 0.85 -14.35 18.90
N GLY A 75 1.22 -14.42 20.21
CA GLY A 75 0.70 -13.53 21.24
C GLY A 75 0.86 -12.04 20.95
N LEU A 76 1.91 -11.64 20.21
CA LEU A 76 2.10 -10.25 19.81
C LEU A 76 0.97 -9.78 18.88
N TRP A 77 0.57 -10.60 17.89
CA TRP A 77 -0.49 -10.26 16.94
C TRP A 77 -1.87 -10.31 17.61
N TYR A 78 -2.12 -11.28 18.48
CA TYR A 78 -3.36 -11.36 19.26
C TYR A 78 -3.52 -10.13 20.15
N GLN A 79 -2.46 -9.72 20.84
CA GLN A 79 -2.48 -8.51 21.67
C GLN A 79 -2.69 -7.26 20.82
N ALA A 80 -2.03 -7.15 19.67
CA ALA A 80 -2.22 -6.00 18.76
C ALA A 80 -3.64 -5.91 18.22
N ALA A 81 -4.28 -7.04 17.90
CA ALA A 81 -5.69 -7.07 17.50
C ALA A 81 -6.61 -6.61 18.65
N THR A 82 -6.39 -7.13 19.85
CA THR A 82 -7.09 -6.71 21.06
C THR A 82 -6.96 -5.20 21.31
N ASP A 83 -5.75 -4.68 21.20
CA ASP A 83 -5.48 -3.25 21.40
C ASP A 83 -6.21 -2.39 20.36
N ALA A 84 -6.14 -2.77 19.09
CA ALA A 84 -6.80 -2.02 18.02
C ALA A 84 -8.33 -2.00 18.17
N VAL A 85 -8.93 -3.14 18.51
CA VAL A 85 -10.38 -3.26 18.80
C VAL A 85 -10.77 -2.38 19.99
N ARG A 86 -10.04 -2.47 21.10
CA ARG A 86 -10.31 -1.69 22.33
C ARG A 86 -10.16 -0.19 22.13
N LEU A 87 -9.23 0.23 21.30
CA LEU A 87 -9.04 1.63 20.93
C LEU A 87 -10.16 2.14 20.00
N GLY A 88 -10.94 1.23 19.42
CA GLY A 88 -12.10 1.55 18.58
C GLY A 88 -11.75 1.73 17.10
N ALA A 89 -10.81 0.95 16.59
CA ALA A 89 -10.55 0.87 15.15
C ALA A 89 -11.83 0.45 14.39
N ASP A 90 -12.16 1.14 13.31
CA ASP A 90 -13.36 0.85 12.52
C ASP A 90 -13.19 -0.42 11.66
N ALA A 91 -11.96 -0.76 11.26
CA ALA A 91 -11.63 -2.03 10.60
C ALA A 91 -10.16 -2.44 10.83
N LEU A 92 -9.90 -3.75 10.67
CA LEU A 92 -8.56 -4.32 10.70
C LEU A 92 -8.17 -4.84 9.32
N PHE A 93 -6.99 -4.44 8.79
CA PHE A 93 -6.38 -5.07 7.62
C PHE A 93 -5.54 -6.25 8.06
N LEU A 94 -5.97 -7.47 7.74
CA LEU A 94 -5.30 -8.72 8.10
C LEU A 94 -4.82 -9.47 6.86
N ALA A 95 -3.73 -10.23 7.00
CA ALA A 95 -3.18 -11.07 5.95
C ALA A 95 -3.00 -12.53 6.38
N ASP A 96 -2.69 -12.75 7.65
CA ASP A 96 -2.50 -14.07 8.24
C ASP A 96 -3.85 -14.73 8.55
N PHE A 97 -4.03 -15.97 8.08
CA PHE A 97 -5.30 -16.70 8.23
C PHE A 97 -5.58 -17.10 9.68
N GLY A 98 -4.52 -17.42 10.45
CA GLY A 98 -4.66 -17.71 11.88
C GLY A 98 -5.14 -16.48 12.66
N LEU A 99 -4.60 -15.30 12.32
CA LEU A 99 -5.04 -14.05 12.93
C LEU A 99 -6.47 -13.68 12.49
N MET A 100 -6.82 -13.94 11.21
CA MET A 100 -8.20 -13.73 10.73
C MET A 100 -9.20 -14.61 11.50
N ALA A 101 -8.86 -15.89 11.69
CA ALA A 101 -9.69 -16.83 12.47
C ALA A 101 -9.84 -16.35 13.92
N HIS A 102 -8.73 -15.99 14.58
CA HIS A 102 -8.76 -15.48 15.95
C HIS A 102 -9.63 -14.22 16.09
N VAL A 103 -9.50 -13.26 15.16
CA VAL A 103 -10.31 -12.02 15.21
C VAL A 103 -11.78 -12.32 14.94
N ALA A 104 -12.10 -13.17 13.97
CA ALA A 104 -13.48 -13.53 13.65
C ALA A 104 -14.17 -14.23 14.82
N GLU A 105 -13.45 -15.08 15.56
CA GLU A 105 -13.96 -15.80 16.72
C GLU A 105 -14.07 -14.89 17.97
N THR A 106 -13.04 -14.10 18.24
CA THR A 106 -12.96 -13.32 19.48
C THR A 106 -13.72 -12.00 19.40
N TYR A 107 -13.78 -11.39 18.21
CA TYR A 107 -14.39 -10.08 17.95
C TYR A 107 -15.32 -10.13 16.72
N PRO A 108 -16.43 -10.88 16.75
CA PRO A 108 -17.29 -11.12 15.56
C PRO A 108 -17.87 -9.84 14.95
N GLU A 109 -18.02 -8.78 15.73
CA GLU A 109 -18.52 -7.48 15.24
C GLU A 109 -17.43 -6.61 14.61
N GLN A 110 -16.16 -6.98 14.78
CA GLN A 110 -15.05 -6.21 14.23
C GLN A 110 -14.98 -6.39 12.70
N ARG A 111 -15.07 -5.28 11.97
CA ARG A 111 -14.94 -5.29 10.51
C ARG A 111 -13.54 -5.75 10.07
N LEU A 112 -13.50 -6.82 9.31
CA LEU A 112 -12.28 -7.42 8.79
C LEU A 112 -12.12 -7.06 7.31
N HIS A 113 -10.98 -6.46 6.96
CA HIS A 113 -10.56 -6.20 5.59
C HIS A 113 -9.37 -7.10 5.25
N VAL A 114 -9.47 -7.83 4.13
CA VAL A 114 -8.36 -8.65 3.64
C VAL A 114 -7.28 -7.74 3.09
N SER A 115 -6.10 -7.76 3.71
CA SER A 115 -4.95 -7.01 3.23
C SER A 115 -4.47 -7.52 1.87
N VAL A 116 -3.93 -6.64 1.05
CA VAL A 116 -3.23 -7.01 -0.19
C VAL A 116 -2.12 -8.05 0.03
N GLN A 117 -1.54 -8.10 1.21
CA GLN A 117 -0.52 -9.08 1.60
C GLN A 117 -1.04 -10.54 1.60
N ALA A 118 -2.35 -10.76 1.70
CA ALA A 118 -2.97 -12.08 1.53
C ALA A 118 -2.99 -12.54 0.07
N SER A 119 -2.74 -11.63 -0.90
CA SER A 119 -2.68 -11.92 -2.33
C SER A 119 -3.95 -12.62 -2.88
N ALA A 120 -5.13 -12.26 -2.35
CA ALA A 120 -6.40 -12.79 -2.81
C ALA A 120 -6.79 -12.11 -4.14
N SER A 121 -6.74 -12.87 -5.24
CA SER A 121 -6.86 -12.33 -6.60
C SER A 121 -7.85 -13.08 -7.51
N ASN A 122 -8.61 -14.03 -6.95
CA ASN A 122 -9.61 -14.79 -7.67
C ASN A 122 -10.87 -14.99 -6.80
N PRO A 123 -12.04 -15.29 -7.40
CA PRO A 123 -13.30 -15.39 -6.67
C PRO A 123 -13.31 -16.45 -5.57
N ASP A 124 -12.70 -17.62 -5.82
CA ASP A 124 -12.71 -18.73 -4.86
C ASP A 124 -11.93 -18.37 -3.60
N ALA A 125 -10.73 -17.77 -3.75
CA ALA A 125 -9.93 -17.30 -2.62
C ALA A 125 -10.64 -16.20 -1.83
N VAL A 126 -11.27 -15.24 -2.51
CA VAL A 126 -11.97 -14.13 -1.84
C VAL A 126 -13.21 -14.66 -1.11
N ASN A 127 -14.03 -15.48 -1.76
CA ASN A 127 -15.24 -16.04 -1.15
C ASN A 127 -14.92 -16.96 0.02
N PHE A 128 -13.85 -17.75 -0.06
CA PHE A 128 -13.34 -18.50 1.09
C PHE A 128 -13.08 -17.59 2.31
N LEU A 129 -12.38 -16.45 2.10
CA LEU A 129 -12.10 -15.52 3.20
C LEU A 129 -13.36 -14.84 3.75
N VAL A 130 -14.35 -14.61 2.89
CA VAL A 130 -15.68 -14.11 3.32
C VAL A 130 -16.41 -15.16 4.14
N GLU A 131 -16.45 -16.40 3.68
CA GLU A 131 -17.21 -17.48 4.33
C GLU A 131 -16.55 -17.96 5.62
N ALA A 132 -15.21 -18.08 5.64
CA ALA A 132 -14.50 -18.59 6.80
C ALA A 132 -14.28 -17.52 7.90
N PHE A 133 -14.12 -16.25 7.55
CA PHE A 133 -13.70 -15.21 8.50
C PHE A 133 -14.60 -13.98 8.52
N GLY A 134 -15.68 -13.95 7.75
CA GLY A 134 -16.58 -12.80 7.69
C GLY A 134 -15.96 -11.55 7.06
N ALA A 135 -14.97 -11.71 6.17
CA ALA A 135 -14.31 -10.59 5.52
C ALA A 135 -15.31 -9.69 4.79
N ARG A 136 -15.25 -8.37 5.02
CA ARG A 136 -16.18 -7.38 4.46
C ARG A 136 -15.61 -6.65 3.24
N ARG A 137 -14.28 -6.63 3.09
CA ARG A 137 -13.57 -5.96 2.00
C ARG A 137 -12.29 -6.71 1.65
N VAL A 138 -11.94 -6.74 0.38
CA VAL A 138 -10.65 -7.24 -0.11
C VAL A 138 -9.86 -6.12 -0.77
N VAL A 139 -8.58 -5.98 -0.41
CA VAL A 139 -7.63 -5.13 -1.14
C VAL A 139 -6.95 -5.97 -2.20
N LEU A 140 -7.24 -5.68 -3.46
CA LEU A 140 -6.74 -6.47 -4.59
C LEU A 140 -5.28 -6.16 -4.90
N PRO A 141 -4.48 -7.17 -5.31
CA PRO A 141 -3.11 -6.95 -5.76
C PRO A 141 -3.06 -6.08 -7.02
N ARG A 142 -1.96 -5.32 -7.15
CA ARG A 142 -1.72 -4.41 -8.31
C ARG A 142 -1.34 -5.13 -9.59
N THR A 143 -1.57 -6.42 -9.67
CA THR A 143 -1.29 -7.29 -10.83
C THR A 143 -2.52 -7.59 -11.69
N LEU A 144 -3.71 -7.13 -11.27
CA LEU A 144 -4.97 -7.36 -11.98
C LEU A 144 -5.28 -6.23 -12.95
N THR A 145 -5.84 -6.59 -14.12
CA THR A 145 -6.42 -5.59 -15.05
C THR A 145 -7.80 -5.14 -14.59
N ILE A 146 -8.29 -3.99 -15.07
CA ILE A 146 -9.66 -3.54 -14.80
C ILE A 146 -10.68 -4.59 -15.25
N SER A 147 -10.44 -5.27 -16.37
CA SER A 147 -11.32 -6.34 -16.85
C SER A 147 -11.33 -7.56 -15.93
N ASP A 148 -10.19 -7.88 -15.28
CA ASP A 148 -10.12 -8.96 -14.29
C ASP A 148 -10.88 -8.58 -13.04
N ILE A 149 -10.73 -7.32 -12.57
CA ILE A 149 -11.46 -6.77 -11.43
C ILE A 149 -12.96 -6.83 -11.69
N ALA A 150 -13.43 -6.40 -12.86
CA ALA A 150 -14.84 -6.45 -13.23
C ALA A 150 -15.40 -7.88 -13.27
N ARG A 151 -14.60 -8.87 -13.71
CA ARG A 151 -15.00 -10.28 -13.66
C ARG A 151 -15.08 -10.81 -12.24
N LEU A 152 -14.11 -10.47 -11.42
CA LEU A 152 -14.05 -10.85 -10.00
C LEU A 152 -15.23 -10.25 -9.23
N ALA A 153 -15.53 -8.95 -9.42
CA ALA A 153 -16.59 -8.23 -8.74
C ALA A 153 -17.97 -8.89 -8.89
N ARG A 154 -18.25 -9.50 -10.04
CA ARG A 154 -19.53 -10.20 -10.27
C ARG A 154 -19.67 -11.52 -9.52
N GLN A 155 -18.59 -12.05 -8.94
CA GLN A 155 -18.54 -13.39 -8.36
C GLN A 155 -18.23 -13.38 -6.87
N ILE A 156 -17.90 -12.25 -6.28
CA ILE A 156 -17.56 -12.13 -4.86
C ILE A 156 -18.68 -11.43 -4.08
N ARG A 157 -18.66 -11.62 -2.75
CA ARG A 157 -19.70 -11.11 -1.83
C ARG A 157 -19.18 -10.05 -0.85
N CYS A 158 -18.08 -9.40 -1.18
CA CYS A 158 -17.52 -8.34 -0.35
C CYS A 158 -17.11 -7.12 -1.19
N GLU A 159 -16.82 -6.03 -0.52
CA GLU A 159 -16.34 -4.80 -1.13
C GLU A 159 -14.94 -4.97 -1.74
N ILE A 160 -14.67 -4.21 -2.80
CA ILE A 160 -13.37 -4.17 -3.47
C ILE A 160 -12.66 -2.85 -3.19
N GLU A 161 -11.42 -2.93 -2.72
CA GLU A 161 -10.50 -1.80 -2.57
C GLU A 161 -9.29 -2.01 -3.49
N VAL A 162 -8.90 -0.96 -4.24
CA VAL A 162 -7.76 -1.02 -5.16
C VAL A 162 -6.82 0.17 -4.94
N PHE A 163 -5.53 -0.04 -5.18
CA PHE A 163 -4.56 1.05 -5.17
C PHE A 163 -4.71 1.92 -6.42
N VAL A 164 -4.69 3.24 -6.24
CA VAL A 164 -4.87 4.21 -7.33
C VAL A 164 -3.73 5.20 -7.49
N PHE A 165 -2.95 5.42 -6.44
CA PHE A 165 -1.84 6.37 -6.48
C PHE A 165 -0.73 5.99 -5.49
N GLY A 166 0.53 6.29 -5.85
CA GLY A 166 1.70 6.15 -5.00
C GLY A 166 2.63 5.02 -5.42
N GLY A 167 3.29 4.36 -4.48
CA GLY A 167 4.27 3.32 -4.76
C GLY A 167 3.67 2.16 -5.56
N LEU A 168 4.33 1.82 -6.67
CA LEU A 168 4.00 0.65 -7.48
C LEU A 168 4.71 -0.59 -6.94
N CYS A 169 3.97 -1.67 -6.69
CA CYS A 169 4.48 -3.01 -6.52
C CYS A 169 4.19 -3.82 -7.79
N VAL A 170 5.23 -4.41 -8.36
CA VAL A 170 5.13 -5.22 -9.60
C VAL A 170 5.06 -6.71 -9.33
N MET A 171 5.22 -7.09 -8.06
CA MET A 171 5.09 -8.46 -7.58
C MET A 171 3.73 -8.65 -6.91
N ALA A 172 3.26 -9.88 -6.82
CA ALA A 172 2.13 -10.21 -5.95
C ALA A 172 2.52 -9.91 -4.51
N GLU A 173 1.85 -8.96 -3.89
CA GLU A 173 2.12 -8.55 -2.51
C GLU A 173 1.95 -9.75 -1.56
N GLY A 174 2.79 -9.83 -0.55
CA GLY A 174 2.84 -10.97 0.38
C GLY A 174 3.63 -12.18 -0.12
N ARG A 175 4.07 -12.19 -1.39
CA ARG A 175 4.81 -13.31 -1.99
C ARG A 175 6.19 -12.94 -2.53
N CYS A 176 6.63 -11.70 -2.33
CA CYS A 176 7.92 -11.24 -2.81
C CYS A 176 9.05 -11.71 -1.89
N SER A 177 10.12 -12.28 -2.48
CA SER A 177 11.34 -12.68 -1.77
C SER A 177 12.60 -11.93 -2.23
N LEU A 178 12.49 -11.00 -3.19
CA LEU A 178 13.65 -10.32 -3.76
C LEU A 178 14.50 -9.58 -2.72
N SER A 179 13.86 -8.82 -1.84
CA SER A 179 14.57 -8.07 -0.80
C SER A 179 15.14 -8.99 0.28
N SER A 180 14.47 -10.11 0.58
CA SER A 180 14.99 -11.12 1.49
C SER A 180 16.32 -11.68 0.99
N TYR A 181 16.41 -11.93 -0.31
CA TYR A 181 17.63 -12.41 -0.94
C TYR A 181 18.78 -11.39 -0.83
N ALA A 182 18.51 -10.12 -1.07
CA ALA A 182 19.53 -9.07 -1.06
C ALA A 182 19.93 -8.58 0.33
N THR A 183 19.04 -8.66 1.32
CA THR A 183 19.20 -7.98 2.62
C THR A 183 19.02 -8.90 3.83
N GLY A 184 18.59 -10.13 3.65
CA GLY A 184 18.18 -11.01 4.74
C GLY A 184 16.88 -10.60 5.44
N LYS A 185 16.18 -9.56 4.94
CA LYS A 185 14.93 -9.04 5.54
C LYS A 185 13.77 -9.18 4.56
N SER A 186 12.73 -9.88 4.99
CA SER A 186 11.53 -10.09 4.18
C SER A 186 10.66 -8.83 4.12
N PRO A 187 10.24 -8.35 2.94
CA PRO A 187 9.27 -7.26 2.84
C PRO A 187 7.89 -7.63 3.41
N ASN A 188 7.59 -8.93 3.51
CA ASN A 188 6.32 -9.44 4.01
C ASN A 188 6.28 -9.57 5.54
N MET A 189 7.46 -9.72 6.17
CA MET A 189 7.61 -9.88 7.63
C MET A 189 8.19 -8.64 8.29
N ASN A 190 9.16 -7.99 7.64
CA ASN A 190 9.87 -6.82 8.16
C ASN A 190 9.42 -5.50 7.53
N GLY A 191 8.53 -5.58 6.56
CA GLY A 191 7.76 -4.45 6.05
C GLY A 191 8.46 -3.53 5.05
N VAL A 192 9.73 -3.79 4.67
CA VAL A 192 10.48 -2.90 3.78
C VAL A 192 11.13 -3.64 2.63
N CYS A 193 10.88 -3.15 1.40
CA CYS A 193 11.54 -3.66 0.20
C CYS A 193 13.02 -3.30 0.14
N SER A 194 13.41 -2.17 0.74
CA SER A 194 14.78 -1.69 0.75
C SER A 194 15.08 -1.05 2.11
N PRO A 195 15.50 -1.86 3.09
CA PRO A 195 15.83 -1.36 4.41
C PRO A 195 16.95 -0.32 4.33
N ALA A 196 16.76 0.85 4.94
CA ALA A 196 17.73 1.97 4.89
C ALA A 196 19.15 1.55 5.33
N SER A 197 19.26 0.60 6.25
CA SER A 197 20.54 0.03 6.70
C SER A 197 21.32 -0.71 5.60
N HIS A 198 20.68 -1.04 4.48
CA HIS A 198 21.27 -1.75 3.35
C HIS A 198 21.35 -0.86 2.09
N VAL A 199 20.83 0.36 2.14
CA VAL A 199 20.86 1.31 1.01
C VAL A 199 22.12 2.15 1.09
N ARG A 200 22.83 2.27 -0.04
CA ARG A 200 23.95 3.16 -0.22
C ARG A 200 23.83 3.94 -1.52
N TYR A 201 24.37 5.16 -1.50
CA TYR A 201 24.58 5.97 -2.69
C TYR A 201 26.06 6.36 -2.73
N ARG A 202 26.69 6.23 -3.90
CA ARG A 202 28.05 6.68 -4.13
C ARG A 202 28.19 7.38 -5.46
N GLN A 203 29.14 8.31 -5.55
CA GLN A 203 29.54 8.91 -6.81
C GLN A 203 30.57 8.01 -7.50
N ASP A 204 30.38 7.77 -8.79
CA ASP A 204 31.33 7.02 -9.61
C ASP A 204 31.37 7.60 -11.02
N ARG A 205 32.53 8.20 -11.38
CA ARG A 205 32.81 8.84 -12.69
C ARG A 205 31.74 9.87 -13.12
N GLY A 206 31.16 10.55 -12.16
CA GLY A 206 30.14 11.59 -12.40
C GLY A 206 28.71 11.11 -12.30
N ASP A 207 28.47 9.80 -12.23
CA ASP A 207 27.15 9.21 -12.03
C ASP A 207 26.86 8.98 -10.54
N LEU A 208 25.58 8.99 -10.18
CA LEU A 208 25.10 8.55 -8.87
C LEU A 208 24.74 7.06 -8.96
N VAL A 209 25.46 6.22 -8.21
CA VAL A 209 25.22 4.77 -8.13
C VAL A 209 24.45 4.47 -6.87
N SER A 210 23.31 3.80 -7.00
CA SER A 210 22.51 3.30 -5.88
C SER A 210 22.68 1.80 -5.69
N GLU A 211 22.81 1.37 -4.43
CA GLU A 211 23.08 -0.01 -4.05
C GLU A 211 22.09 -0.49 -2.97
N LEU A 212 21.77 -1.77 -3.00
CA LEU A 212 21.02 -2.48 -1.96
C LEU A 212 21.80 -3.72 -1.52
N GLY A 213 22.32 -3.72 -0.31
CA GLY A 213 23.24 -4.74 0.16
C GLY A 213 24.51 -4.79 -0.70
N ALA A 214 24.79 -5.94 -1.30
CA ALA A 214 25.91 -6.13 -2.20
C ALA A 214 25.60 -5.84 -3.68
N TYR A 215 24.36 -5.47 -4.00
CA TYR A 215 23.90 -5.31 -5.39
C TYR A 215 23.84 -3.86 -5.82
N THR A 216 24.44 -3.53 -6.95
CA THR A 216 24.18 -2.28 -7.66
C THR A 216 22.79 -2.34 -8.27
N ILE A 217 21.95 -1.38 -7.92
CA ILE A 217 20.56 -1.33 -8.40
C ILE A 217 20.43 -0.43 -9.61
N ASN A 218 20.96 0.80 -9.52
CA ASN A 218 20.90 1.77 -10.62
C ASN A 218 22.18 2.62 -10.68
N ARG A 219 22.42 3.14 -11.86
CA ARG A 219 23.42 4.18 -12.14
C ARG A 219 22.72 5.31 -12.87
N PHE A 220 22.71 6.49 -12.28
CA PHE A 220 22.01 7.68 -12.76
C PHE A 220 23.01 8.72 -13.24
N PRO A 221 22.96 9.15 -14.52
CA PRO A 221 23.67 10.35 -14.98
C PRO A 221 23.28 11.60 -14.18
N ARG A 222 24.05 12.68 -14.29
CA ARG A 222 23.84 13.91 -13.49
C ARG A 222 22.48 14.57 -13.66
N ASP A 223 21.87 14.41 -14.81
CA ASP A 223 20.60 14.99 -15.23
C ASP A 223 19.41 14.05 -15.01
N GLU A 224 19.66 12.84 -14.52
CA GLU A 224 18.60 11.87 -14.25
C GLU A 224 18.21 11.88 -12.76
N ALA A 225 16.92 12.02 -12.47
CA ALA A 225 16.39 11.93 -11.10
C ALA A 225 16.54 10.51 -10.54
N ALA A 226 17.20 10.40 -9.39
CA ALA A 226 17.42 9.11 -8.74
C ALA A 226 16.18 8.65 -7.99
N GLY A 227 15.71 7.43 -8.28
CA GLY A 227 14.72 6.73 -7.47
C GLY A 227 15.35 6.03 -6.27
N TYR A 228 14.52 5.67 -5.29
CA TYR A 228 14.96 4.85 -4.16
C TYR A 228 15.26 3.41 -4.63
N PRO A 229 16.43 2.82 -4.30
CA PRO A 229 16.86 1.56 -4.88
C PRO A 229 15.97 0.39 -4.40
N THR A 230 15.29 -0.24 -5.35
CA THR A 230 14.47 -1.44 -5.13
C THR A 230 14.85 -2.46 -6.20
N LEU A 231 15.09 -3.71 -5.85
CA LEU A 231 15.51 -4.75 -6.81
C LEU A 231 14.58 -4.85 -8.02
N CYS A 232 13.27 -4.85 -7.81
CA CYS A 232 12.31 -4.94 -8.91
C CYS A 232 12.24 -3.70 -9.82
N LYS A 233 12.92 -2.61 -9.45
CA LYS A 233 13.04 -1.37 -10.22
C LYS A 233 14.50 -1.01 -10.52
N GLY A 234 15.36 -2.02 -10.60
CA GLY A 234 16.77 -1.89 -10.93
C GLY A 234 17.04 -2.02 -12.42
N ARG A 235 18.09 -1.34 -12.87
CA ARG A 235 18.68 -1.55 -14.20
C ARG A 235 19.77 -2.60 -14.12
N PHE A 236 19.60 -3.65 -14.88
CA PHE A 236 20.53 -4.78 -14.91
C PHE A 236 21.08 -4.99 -16.31
N ASP A 237 22.24 -5.63 -16.39
CA ASP A 237 22.77 -6.12 -17.65
C ASP A 237 22.02 -7.41 -17.99
N ILE A 238 21.27 -7.40 -19.10
CA ILE A 238 20.43 -8.49 -19.57
C ILE A 238 20.86 -8.83 -20.97
N ALA A 239 21.56 -9.94 -21.13
CA ALA A 239 22.28 -10.30 -22.36
C ALA A 239 23.22 -9.15 -22.80
N ASP A 240 23.03 -8.59 -23.97
CA ASP A 240 23.86 -7.53 -24.53
C ASP A 240 23.34 -6.11 -24.27
N ALA A 241 22.28 -5.96 -23.46
CA ALA A 241 21.65 -4.68 -23.20
C ALA A 241 21.50 -4.42 -21.69
N ARG A 242 21.60 -3.15 -21.31
CA ARG A 242 21.25 -2.68 -19.95
C ARG A 242 19.83 -2.14 -19.94
N GLY A 243 18.98 -2.64 -19.04
CA GLY A 243 17.59 -2.23 -18.95
C GLY A 243 16.92 -2.63 -17.62
N TYR A 244 15.69 -2.21 -17.49
CA TYR A 244 14.85 -2.63 -16.36
C TYR A 244 14.25 -4.02 -16.63
N ALA A 245 14.56 -4.98 -15.74
CA ALA A 245 14.11 -6.37 -15.92
C ALA A 245 12.61 -6.55 -15.61
N PHE A 246 12.08 -5.74 -14.69
CA PHE A 246 10.69 -5.84 -14.22
C PHE A 246 9.91 -4.56 -14.48
N GLU A 247 10.31 -3.46 -13.88
CA GLU A 247 9.65 -2.16 -14.04
C GLU A 247 10.62 -1.00 -13.79
N ASP A 248 10.33 0.13 -14.40
CA ASP A 248 11.00 1.40 -14.16
C ASP A 248 10.73 1.92 -12.73
N PRO A 249 11.55 2.83 -12.17
CA PRO A 249 11.28 3.51 -10.90
C PRO A 249 10.18 4.56 -11.08
N VAL A 250 8.95 4.10 -11.19
CA VAL A 250 7.75 4.92 -11.46
C VAL A 250 6.72 4.73 -10.35
N SER A 251 5.81 5.69 -10.20
CA SER A 251 4.67 5.62 -9.31
C SER A 251 3.41 5.17 -10.06
N LEU A 252 2.53 4.47 -9.36
CA LEU A 252 1.19 4.17 -9.84
C LEU A 252 0.36 5.45 -9.89
N ASP A 253 -0.33 5.67 -10.99
CA ASP A 253 -1.37 6.69 -11.15
C ASP A 253 -2.43 6.18 -12.12
N VAL A 254 -3.63 5.92 -11.60
CA VAL A 254 -4.77 5.41 -12.37
C VAL A 254 -5.99 6.34 -12.27
N MET A 255 -5.74 7.59 -11.97
CA MET A 255 -6.81 8.58 -11.77
C MET A 255 -7.65 8.84 -13.02
N ASP A 256 -7.05 8.72 -14.20
CA ASP A 256 -7.79 8.80 -15.47
C ASP A 256 -8.78 7.65 -15.67
N GLN A 257 -8.66 6.57 -14.86
CA GLN A 257 -9.46 5.34 -14.97
C GLN A 257 -10.49 5.20 -13.85
N ILE A 258 -10.72 6.26 -13.07
CA ILE A 258 -11.67 6.23 -11.92
C ILE A 258 -13.06 5.76 -12.36
N ASP A 259 -13.53 6.20 -13.50
CA ASP A 259 -14.88 5.86 -13.98
C ASP A 259 -14.94 4.37 -14.39
N ALA A 260 -13.92 3.87 -15.08
CA ALA A 260 -13.80 2.45 -15.41
C ALA A 260 -13.68 1.56 -14.15
N LEU A 261 -12.97 2.01 -13.12
CA LEU A 261 -12.89 1.31 -11.83
C LEU A 261 -14.25 1.29 -11.12
N ARG A 262 -15.00 2.39 -11.18
CA ARG A 262 -16.36 2.46 -10.61
C ARG A 262 -17.31 1.48 -11.34
N GLU A 263 -17.26 1.44 -12.65
CA GLU A 263 -18.04 0.51 -13.47
C GLU A 263 -17.64 -0.95 -13.24
N ALA A 264 -16.36 -1.20 -12.94
CA ALA A 264 -15.85 -2.52 -12.58
C ALA A 264 -16.30 -2.99 -11.20
N GLY A 265 -17.02 -2.18 -10.41
CA GLY A 265 -17.54 -2.55 -9.09
C GLY A 265 -16.59 -2.23 -7.93
N VAL A 266 -15.58 -1.39 -8.12
CA VAL A 266 -14.68 -0.93 -7.06
C VAL A 266 -15.41 0.03 -6.13
N SER A 267 -15.35 -0.23 -4.83
CA SER A 267 -16.00 0.57 -3.78
C SER A 267 -15.04 1.55 -3.09
N ALA A 268 -13.74 1.23 -3.04
CA ALA A 268 -12.77 2.05 -2.33
C ALA A 268 -11.44 2.19 -3.09
N LEU A 269 -10.87 3.39 -3.04
CA LEU A 269 -9.63 3.79 -3.69
C LEU A 269 -8.54 4.02 -2.63
N LYS A 270 -7.46 3.25 -2.73
CA LYS A 270 -6.36 3.27 -1.76
C LYS A 270 -5.17 4.05 -2.29
N ILE A 271 -4.67 4.97 -1.48
CA ILE A 271 -3.40 5.66 -1.71
C ILE A 271 -2.29 4.89 -1.00
N GLU A 272 -1.17 4.64 -1.68
CA GLU A 272 0.06 4.17 -1.04
C GLU A 272 0.92 5.37 -0.64
N GLY A 273 1.53 5.35 0.56
CA GLY A 273 2.38 6.47 0.99
C GLY A 273 2.58 6.61 2.49
N ARG A 274 2.54 5.53 3.29
CA ARG A 274 2.78 5.60 4.76
C ARG A 274 4.16 6.14 5.14
N GLN A 275 5.12 6.13 4.22
CA GLN A 275 6.46 6.72 4.41
C GLN A 275 6.51 8.21 4.10
N ARG A 276 5.45 8.76 3.55
CA ARG A 276 5.42 10.15 3.07
C ARG A 276 5.09 11.13 4.19
N GLY A 277 5.68 12.31 4.13
CA GLY A 277 5.45 13.38 5.09
C GLY A 277 4.04 14.00 4.96
N LYS A 278 3.64 14.75 5.97
CA LYS A 278 2.32 15.36 6.07
C LYS A 278 1.94 16.23 4.85
N ALA A 279 2.89 17.02 4.32
CA ALA A 279 2.64 17.88 3.17
C ALA A 279 2.30 17.10 1.90
N TYR A 280 2.99 15.98 1.67
CA TYR A 280 2.65 15.07 0.57
C TYR A 280 1.25 14.49 0.74
N VAL A 281 0.92 14.03 1.95
CA VAL A 281 -0.39 13.44 2.25
C VAL A 281 -1.50 14.47 2.02
N ALA A 282 -1.36 15.68 2.55
CA ALA A 282 -2.33 16.76 2.35
C ALA A 282 -2.58 17.07 0.87
N GLU A 283 -1.51 17.23 0.08
CA GLU A 283 -1.60 17.54 -1.35
C GLU A 283 -2.24 16.41 -2.15
N VAL A 284 -1.78 15.17 -1.94
CA VAL A 284 -2.30 14.00 -2.66
C VAL A 284 -3.78 13.77 -2.33
N VAL A 285 -4.13 13.76 -1.04
CA VAL A 285 -5.52 13.49 -0.61
C VAL A 285 -6.47 14.58 -1.10
N SER A 286 -6.13 15.86 -0.94
CA SER A 286 -6.99 16.96 -1.39
C SER A 286 -7.15 16.97 -2.91
N THR A 287 -6.09 16.65 -3.66
CA THR A 287 -6.15 16.56 -5.12
C THR A 287 -7.02 15.39 -5.58
N LEU A 288 -6.85 14.21 -4.98
CA LEU A 288 -7.65 13.03 -5.32
C LEU A 288 -9.12 13.21 -4.92
N ARG A 289 -9.40 13.86 -3.80
CA ARG A 289 -10.77 14.21 -3.39
C ARG A 289 -11.46 15.10 -4.44
N LYS A 290 -10.77 16.11 -4.94
CA LYS A 290 -11.26 16.96 -6.02
C LYS A 290 -11.47 16.17 -7.31
N ALA A 291 -10.51 15.32 -7.68
CA ALA A 291 -10.56 14.50 -8.88
C ALA A 291 -11.74 13.51 -8.91
N LEU A 292 -12.17 13.02 -7.74
CA LEU A 292 -13.35 12.14 -7.64
C LEU A 292 -14.67 12.81 -8.05
N ALA A 293 -14.76 14.12 -7.90
CA ALA A 293 -15.94 14.92 -8.28
C ALA A 293 -15.77 15.64 -9.63
N ALA A 294 -14.57 15.63 -10.21
CA ALA A 294 -14.23 16.38 -11.40
C ALA A 294 -14.60 15.64 -12.69
N THR A 295 -14.80 16.39 -13.76
CA THR A 295 -14.90 15.85 -15.13
C THR A 295 -13.56 15.24 -15.58
N PRO A 296 -13.53 14.38 -16.60
CA PRO A 296 -12.28 13.82 -17.13
C PRO A 296 -11.24 14.87 -17.56
N GLU A 297 -11.70 16.03 -18.06
CA GLU A 297 -10.81 17.12 -18.48
C GLU A 297 -10.18 17.85 -17.29
N GLU A 298 -10.96 18.17 -16.27
CA GLU A 298 -10.48 18.77 -15.03
C GLU A 298 -9.51 17.85 -14.29
N ARG A 299 -9.79 16.53 -14.30
CA ARG A 299 -8.87 15.53 -13.72
C ARG A 299 -7.48 15.61 -14.32
N ARG A 300 -7.35 15.70 -15.65
CA ARG A 300 -6.03 15.80 -16.31
C ARG A 300 -5.22 16.97 -15.81
N THR A 301 -5.85 18.10 -15.55
CA THR A 301 -5.18 19.29 -14.98
C THR A 301 -4.75 19.05 -13.53
N LEU A 302 -5.58 18.42 -12.72
CA LEU A 302 -5.27 18.06 -11.34
C LEU A 302 -4.07 17.07 -11.26
N LEU A 303 -4.04 16.09 -12.16
CA LEU A 303 -3.01 15.05 -12.20
C LEU A 303 -1.63 15.58 -12.61
N ALA A 304 -1.56 16.58 -13.46
CA ALA A 304 -0.29 17.19 -13.86
C ALA A 304 0.51 17.66 -12.63
N ARG A 305 -0.18 18.10 -11.58
CA ARG A 305 0.41 18.54 -10.33
C ARG A 305 0.95 17.36 -9.50
N LEU A 306 0.24 16.22 -9.48
CA LEU A 306 0.66 15.02 -8.74
C LEU A 306 1.89 14.35 -9.34
N ARG A 307 2.13 14.48 -10.63
CA ARG A 307 3.34 13.92 -11.28
C ARG A 307 4.63 14.42 -10.66
N LEU A 308 4.67 15.68 -10.22
CA LEU A 308 5.84 16.25 -9.55
C LEU A 308 6.15 15.60 -8.19
N LEU A 309 5.16 14.94 -7.58
CA LEU A 309 5.29 14.22 -6.31
C LEU A 309 5.59 12.73 -6.50
N SER A 310 5.59 12.25 -7.74
CA SER A 310 5.82 10.84 -8.08
C SER A 310 7.29 10.47 -8.05
N GLU A 311 7.61 9.21 -7.76
CA GLU A 311 8.95 8.67 -7.83
C GLU A 311 9.52 8.84 -9.24
N GLY A 312 10.72 9.42 -9.37
CA GLY A 312 11.33 9.71 -10.67
C GLY A 312 10.53 10.69 -11.54
N GLN A 313 9.53 11.39 -11.00
CA GLN A 313 8.60 12.27 -11.70
C GLN A 313 7.88 11.60 -12.89
N ARG A 314 7.74 10.27 -12.83
CA ARG A 314 7.11 9.44 -13.85
C ARG A 314 5.99 8.60 -13.23
N THR A 315 4.94 8.37 -14.00
CA THR A 315 3.79 7.58 -13.58
C THR A 315 3.44 6.49 -14.58
N THR A 316 2.77 5.46 -14.11
CA THR A 316 2.26 4.34 -14.92
C THR A 316 0.89 3.90 -14.39
N SER A 317 0.04 3.40 -15.28
CA SER A 317 -1.19 2.68 -14.92
C SER A 317 -0.92 1.25 -14.43
N GLY A 318 0.32 0.78 -14.51
CA GLY A 318 0.69 -0.58 -14.11
C GLY A 318 -0.08 -1.66 -14.87
N ALA A 319 -0.53 -2.68 -14.13
CA ALA A 319 -1.28 -3.79 -14.71
C ALA A 319 -2.75 -3.48 -15.04
N TYR A 320 -3.30 -2.34 -14.61
CA TYR A 320 -4.70 -2.01 -14.85
C TYR A 320 -5.06 -1.99 -16.35
N GLU A 321 -4.13 -1.59 -17.20
CA GLU A 321 -4.28 -1.60 -18.66
C GLU A 321 -3.47 -2.69 -19.36
N LYS A 322 -2.42 -3.21 -18.71
CA LYS A 322 -1.52 -4.21 -19.27
C LYS A 322 -1.71 -5.54 -18.56
N ARG A 323 -1.84 -6.63 -19.29
CA ARG A 323 -1.73 -7.95 -18.69
C ARG A 323 -0.28 -8.23 -18.32
N TRP A 324 -0.03 -8.63 -17.10
CA TRP A 324 1.23 -9.29 -16.74
C TRP A 324 1.31 -10.63 -17.46
N ARG A 325 2.43 -10.86 -18.09
CA ARG A 325 2.70 -12.11 -18.81
C ARG A 325 3.19 -13.18 -17.85
#